data_f0e7136bc5f473d8255127434d760231
#
_entry.id   f0e7136bc5f473d8255127434d760231
#
_cell.length_a   1.000
_cell.length_b   1.000
_cell.length_c   1.000
_cell.angle_alpha   90.00
_cell.angle_beta   90.00
_cell.angle_gamma   90.00
#
_symmetry.space_group_name_H-M   'P 1'
#
loop_
_entity.id
_entity.type
_entity.pdbx_description
1 polymer ?
#
loop_
_entity_poly.entity_id
_entity_poly.type
_entity_poly.pdbx_seq_one_letter_code
_entity_poly.pdbx_strand_id
1 'polypeptide(L)'
;MEGVNKAIPADHHGVKTPSDPPIAKNESIYTRIADNLIHVNDMLNGEKAEEYGNPRTMFQNISKRWFGCDDAEVDVAIMMAELKIERIKHDHNKEDSYLDAIAYLTMALAFMQEGEKND
;
A
#
# COMPACT_ATOMS: atom_id res chain seq x y z
N MET A 1 -26.57 -3.78 -0.56
CA MET A 1 -26.53 -3.49 -0.35
C MET A 1 -26.46 -3.84 -0.12
N GLU A 2 -26.31 -3.94 -0.46
CA GLU A 2 -26.30 -3.86 -0.11
C GLU A 2 -25.82 -4.05 -0.18
N GLY A 3 -25.66 -4.44 -0.56
CA GLY A 3 -25.43 -4.21 -0.49
C GLY A 3 -24.74 -4.41 -0.37
N VAL A 4 -24.63 -4.19 -0.69
CA VAL A 4 -24.23 -3.86 -0.34
C VAL A 4 -23.92 -3.81 -0.02
N ASN A 5 -23.86 -3.59 -0.13
CA ASN A 5 -23.78 -3.22 0.41
C ASN A 5 -23.54 -3.23 0.69
N LYS A 6 -23.33 -3.26 0.54
CA LYS A 6 -23.10 -3.03 0.89
C LYS A 6 -22.31 -2.83 1.01
N ALA A 7 -22.15 -2.75 0.26
CA ALA A 7 -21.14 -2.42 0.53
C ALA A 7 -20.49 -2.68 1.54
N ILE A 8 -19.94 -2.39 1.89
CA ILE A 8 -19.28 -2.62 2.94
C ILE A 8 -19.91 -2.13 4.04
N PRO A 9 -20.40 -2.78 4.73
CA PRO A 9 -21.18 -2.46 5.74
C PRO A 9 -20.54 -1.93 6.73
N ALA A 10 -20.99 -1.11 6.96
CA ALA A 10 -20.50 -0.52 7.87
C ALA A 10 -20.17 -1.29 8.91
N ASP A 11 -20.74 -2.05 9.20
CA ASP A 11 -20.40 -2.56 10.34
C ASP A 11 -19.22 -3.33 10.22
N HIS A 12 -18.88 -4.07 9.48
CA HIS A 12 -17.71 -4.81 9.55
C HIS A 12 -17.55 -5.54 8.31
N HIS A 13 -17.30 -4.88 7.38
CA HIS A 13 -17.07 -5.38 6.14
C HIS A 13 -16.13 -6.48 6.16
N GLY A 14 -16.52 -7.62 5.95
CA GLY A 14 -15.67 -8.76 5.78
C GLY A 14 -15.16 -9.39 7.06
N VAL A 15 -15.49 -8.84 8.18
CA VAL A 15 -15.04 -9.44 9.43
C VAL A 15 -15.96 -10.57 9.80
N LYS A 16 -15.38 -11.76 9.98
CA LYS A 16 -16.14 -12.94 10.30
C LYS A 16 -16.22 -13.14 11.79
N THR A 17 -17.41 -13.43 12.29
CA THR A 17 -17.57 -13.73 13.69
C THR A 17 -17.62 -15.24 13.89
N PRO A 18 -17.42 -15.72 15.12
CA PRO A 18 -17.42 -17.17 15.38
C PRO A 18 -18.72 -17.86 15.01
N SER A 19 -19.84 -17.14 14.99
CA SER A 19 -21.12 -17.73 14.65
C SER A 19 -21.42 -17.76 13.16
N ASP A 20 -20.54 -17.19 12.36
CA ASP A 20 -20.78 -17.12 10.92
C ASP A 20 -20.62 -18.49 10.27
N PRO A 21 -21.28 -18.72 9.14
CA PRO A 21 -21.12 -19.98 8.42
C PRO A 21 -19.71 -20.10 7.85
N PRO A 22 -19.34 -21.24 7.34
CA PRO A 22 -18.03 -21.43 6.72
C PRO A 22 -17.78 -20.37 5.65
N ILE A 23 -16.52 -20.03 5.47
CA ILE A 23 -16.13 -18.99 4.54
C ILE A 23 -16.51 -19.33 3.13
N ALA A 24 -17.29 -18.46 2.51
CA ALA A 24 -17.64 -18.57 1.11
C ALA A 24 -16.50 -17.97 0.27
N LYS A 25 -16.59 -18.09 -1.05
CA LYS A 25 -15.54 -17.60 -1.94
C LYS A 25 -15.27 -16.13 -1.78
N ASN A 26 -16.32 -15.30 -1.66
CA ASN A 26 -16.11 -13.87 -1.52
C ASN A 26 -15.52 -13.52 -0.16
N GLU A 27 -15.86 -14.27 0.89
CA GLU A 27 -15.21 -14.07 2.18
C GLU A 27 -13.75 -14.45 2.11
N SER A 28 -13.44 -15.47 1.36
CA SER A 28 -12.05 -15.88 1.16
C SER A 28 -11.25 -14.78 0.46
N ILE A 29 -11.85 -14.08 -0.49
CA ILE A 29 -11.15 -12.99 -1.16
C ILE A 29 -10.92 -11.82 -0.21
N TYR A 30 -11.88 -11.52 0.67
CA TYR A 30 -11.69 -10.46 1.67
C TYR A 30 -10.55 -10.80 2.63
N THR A 31 -10.46 -12.06 3.03
CA THR A 31 -9.37 -12.50 3.88
C THR A 31 -8.03 -12.31 3.17
N ARG A 32 -7.98 -12.67 1.89
CA ARG A 32 -6.77 -12.51 1.11
C ARG A 32 -6.36 -11.05 0.98
N ILE A 33 -7.33 -10.17 0.76
CA ILE A 33 -7.08 -8.74 0.70
C ILE A 33 -6.48 -8.25 2.01
N ALA A 34 -7.08 -8.65 3.13
CA ALA A 34 -6.57 -8.25 4.44
C ALA A 34 -5.17 -8.77 4.69
N ASP A 35 -4.90 -10.02 4.33
CA ASP A 35 -3.57 -10.61 4.50
C ASP A 35 -2.53 -9.84 3.70
N ASN A 36 -2.86 -9.41 2.49
CA ASN A 36 -1.94 -8.65 1.67
C ASN A 36 -1.62 -7.30 2.29
N LEU A 37 -2.62 -6.64 2.87
CA LEU A 37 -2.40 -5.36 3.54
C LEU A 37 -1.52 -5.53 4.78
N ILE A 38 -1.72 -6.62 5.52
CA ILE A 38 -0.88 -6.93 6.66
C ILE A 38 0.56 -7.17 6.19
N HIS A 39 0.72 -7.88 5.09
CA HIS A 39 2.05 -8.14 4.54
C HIS A 39 2.76 -6.83 4.18
N VAL A 40 2.04 -5.90 3.54
CA VAL A 40 2.62 -4.59 3.21
C VAL A 40 3.00 -3.84 4.48
N ASN A 41 2.13 -3.89 5.49
CA ASN A 41 2.45 -3.26 6.77
C ASN A 41 3.74 -3.80 7.37
N ASP A 42 3.90 -5.13 7.33
CA ASP A 42 5.11 -5.77 7.86
C ASP A 42 6.34 -5.36 7.07
N MET A 43 6.23 -5.25 5.74
CA MET A 43 7.34 -4.80 4.91
C MET A 43 7.79 -3.40 5.29
N LEU A 44 6.84 -2.52 5.59
CA LEU A 44 7.13 -1.11 5.83
C LEU A 44 7.56 -0.83 7.28
N ASN A 45 7.12 -1.67 8.21
CA ASN A 45 7.34 -1.41 9.63
C ASN A 45 8.10 -2.52 10.36
N GLY A 46 8.58 -3.51 9.64
CA GLY A 46 9.28 -4.64 10.25
C GLY A 46 10.78 -4.39 10.36
N GLU A 47 11.53 -5.47 10.51
CA GLU A 47 12.98 -5.40 10.67
C GLU A 47 13.65 -4.70 9.51
N LYS A 48 13.15 -4.91 8.30
CA LYS A 48 13.75 -4.28 7.13
C LYS A 48 13.61 -2.78 7.12
N ALA A 49 12.56 -2.27 7.76
CA ALA A 49 12.36 -0.83 7.85
C ALA A 49 13.50 -0.17 8.61
N GLU A 50 13.94 -0.81 9.69
CA GLU A 50 15.06 -0.28 10.47
C GLU A 50 16.36 -0.31 9.66
N GLU A 51 16.50 -1.37 8.88
CA GLU A 51 17.69 -1.57 8.08
C GLU A 51 17.84 -0.51 7.00
N TYR A 52 16.73 -0.12 6.36
CA TYR A 52 16.77 0.81 5.24
C TYR A 52 16.66 2.28 5.66
N GLY A 53 16.28 2.56 6.91
CA GLY A 53 16.19 3.92 7.39
C GLY A 53 14.88 4.59 7.04
N ASN A 54 14.88 5.92 7.14
CA ASN A 54 13.66 6.71 6.94
C ASN A 54 13.33 6.84 5.46
N PRO A 55 12.20 6.32 5.00
CA PRO A 55 11.88 6.37 3.57
C PRO A 55 11.70 7.79 3.05
N ARG A 56 11.18 8.71 3.86
CA ARG A 56 11.01 10.09 3.39
C ARG A 56 12.34 10.72 3.06
N THR A 57 13.33 10.55 3.95
CA THR A 57 14.67 11.09 3.71
C THR A 57 15.28 10.49 2.45
N MET A 58 15.12 9.18 2.28
CA MET A 58 15.65 8.50 1.10
C MET A 58 15.03 9.07 -0.18
N PHE A 59 13.72 9.27 -0.17
CA PHE A 59 13.06 9.76 -1.37
C PHE A 59 13.32 11.24 -1.61
N GLN A 60 13.58 12.02 -0.55
CA GLN A 60 14.03 13.39 -0.72
C GLN A 60 15.40 13.44 -1.39
N ASN A 61 16.28 12.52 -1.03
CA ASN A 61 17.61 12.43 -1.67
C ASN A 61 17.49 12.04 -3.14
N ILE A 62 16.57 11.14 -3.47
CA ILE A 62 16.33 10.79 -4.86
C ILE A 62 15.75 11.99 -5.61
N SER A 63 14.83 12.72 -4.96
CA SER A 63 14.23 13.91 -5.53
C SER A 63 15.31 14.93 -5.93
N LYS A 64 16.31 15.11 -5.05
CA LYS A 64 17.40 16.03 -5.36
C LYS A 64 18.16 15.60 -6.61
N ARG A 65 18.42 14.30 -6.75
CA ARG A 65 19.19 13.81 -7.90
C ARG A 65 18.39 13.86 -9.18
N TRP A 66 17.07 13.58 -9.11
CA TRP A 66 16.26 13.51 -10.31
C TRP A 66 15.71 14.86 -10.75
N PHE A 67 15.34 15.70 -9.78
CA PHE A 67 14.63 16.95 -10.09
C PHE A 67 15.37 18.21 -9.63
N GLY A 68 16.47 18.05 -8.91
CA GLY A 68 17.21 19.21 -8.41
C GLY A 68 16.59 19.87 -7.19
N CYS A 69 15.57 19.28 -6.60
CA CYS A 69 14.92 19.80 -5.40
C CYS A 69 14.59 18.65 -4.47
N ASP A 70 14.43 18.91 -3.19
CA ASP A 70 14.20 17.85 -2.22
C ASP A 70 12.75 17.75 -1.78
N ASP A 71 11.82 18.40 -2.47
CA ASP A 71 10.42 18.42 -2.08
C ASP A 71 9.50 17.67 -3.07
N ALA A 72 10.07 16.82 -3.91
CA ALA A 72 9.28 16.01 -4.83
C ALA A 72 9.26 14.54 -4.42
N GLU A 73 9.36 14.26 -3.11
CA GLU A 73 9.39 12.88 -2.63
C GLU A 73 8.09 12.14 -2.92
N VAL A 74 6.96 12.84 -2.95
CA VAL A 74 5.68 12.22 -3.30
C VAL A 74 5.72 11.73 -4.75
N ASP A 75 6.23 12.59 -5.64
CA ASP A 75 6.34 12.23 -7.06
C ASP A 75 7.29 11.06 -7.25
N VAL A 76 8.40 11.03 -6.50
CA VAL A 76 9.34 9.93 -6.58
C VAL A 76 8.65 8.61 -6.18
N ALA A 77 7.89 8.63 -5.10
CA ALA A 77 7.19 7.42 -4.65
C ALA A 77 6.16 6.97 -5.67
N ILE A 78 5.44 7.91 -6.29
CA ILE A 78 4.46 7.58 -7.33
C ILE A 78 5.16 6.96 -8.54
N MET A 79 6.30 7.51 -8.94
CA MET A 79 7.05 6.99 -10.07
C MET A 79 7.56 5.58 -9.80
N MET A 80 7.96 5.30 -8.56
CA MET A 80 8.37 3.94 -8.20
C MET A 80 7.18 2.98 -8.26
N ALA A 81 6.01 3.44 -7.85
CA ALA A 81 4.80 2.63 -7.98
C ALA A 81 4.49 2.35 -9.45
N GLU A 82 4.65 3.36 -10.30
CA GLU A 82 4.42 3.19 -11.74
C GLU A 82 5.35 2.16 -12.35
N LEU A 83 6.60 2.13 -11.92
CA LEU A 83 7.53 1.10 -12.38
C LEU A 83 7.01 -0.29 -12.04
N LYS A 84 6.50 -0.46 -10.83
CA LYS A 84 5.96 -1.76 -10.41
C LYS A 84 4.70 -2.12 -11.19
N ILE A 85 3.86 -1.12 -11.49
CA ILE A 85 2.67 -1.35 -12.29
C ILE A 85 3.04 -1.83 -13.69
N GLU A 86 4.08 -1.26 -14.28
CA GLU A 86 4.55 -1.73 -15.59
C GLU A 86 5.03 -3.18 -15.53
N ARG A 87 5.67 -3.57 -14.44
CA ARG A 87 6.08 -4.95 -14.26
C ARG A 87 4.89 -5.89 -14.15
N ILE A 88 3.83 -5.45 -13.46
CA ILE A 88 2.59 -6.22 -13.34
C ILE A 88 1.96 -6.42 -14.72
N LYS A 89 1.96 -5.37 -15.54
CA LYS A 89 1.39 -5.47 -16.88
C LYS A 89 2.15 -6.46 -17.76
N HIS A 90 3.44 -6.58 -17.54
CA HIS A 90 4.26 -7.54 -18.25
C HIS A 90 4.02 -8.96 -17.75
N ASP A 91 3.81 -9.13 -16.45
CA ASP A 91 3.61 -10.45 -15.85
C ASP A 91 2.65 -10.30 -14.65
N HIS A 92 1.39 -10.65 -14.88
CA HIS A 92 0.34 -10.51 -13.87
C HIS A 92 0.54 -11.42 -12.66
N ASN A 93 1.45 -12.36 -12.73
CA ASN A 93 1.68 -13.30 -11.63
C ASN A 93 2.82 -12.89 -10.71
N LYS A 94 3.38 -11.71 -10.90
CA LYS A 94 4.48 -11.23 -10.06
C LYS A 94 3.90 -10.62 -8.78
N GLU A 95 3.69 -11.42 -7.77
CA GLU A 95 3.10 -10.96 -6.51
C GLU A 95 3.90 -9.84 -5.88
N ASP A 96 5.22 -9.94 -5.90
CA ASP A 96 6.08 -8.92 -5.28
C ASP A 96 5.83 -7.54 -5.86
N SER A 97 5.55 -7.46 -7.16
CA SER A 97 5.32 -6.17 -7.81
C SER A 97 4.03 -5.53 -7.33
N TYR A 98 2.98 -6.32 -7.07
CA TYR A 98 1.76 -5.79 -6.49
C TYR A 98 2.01 -5.22 -5.10
N LEU A 99 2.69 -5.98 -4.26
CA LEU A 99 2.97 -5.57 -2.89
C LEU A 99 3.85 -4.32 -2.87
N ASP A 100 4.85 -4.28 -3.75
CA ASP A 100 5.74 -3.12 -3.84
C ASP A 100 4.99 -1.88 -4.29
N ALA A 101 4.09 -2.01 -5.27
CA ALA A 101 3.31 -0.88 -5.75
C ALA A 101 2.43 -0.31 -4.63
N ILE A 102 1.80 -1.18 -3.86
CA ILE A 102 0.98 -0.76 -2.72
C ILE A 102 1.84 -0.04 -1.69
N ALA A 103 3.03 -0.58 -1.41
CA ALA A 103 3.94 0.02 -0.45
C ALA A 103 4.35 1.43 -0.87
N TYR A 104 4.74 1.60 -2.14
CA TYR A 104 5.14 2.92 -2.63
C TYR A 104 3.99 3.92 -2.59
N LEU A 105 2.77 3.49 -2.94
CA LEU A 105 1.62 4.39 -2.90
C LEU A 105 1.26 4.76 -1.46
N THR A 106 1.41 3.83 -0.53
CA THR A 106 1.17 4.11 0.89
C THR A 106 2.19 5.12 1.40
N MET A 107 3.44 5.00 0.99
CA MET A 107 4.47 5.98 1.35
C MET A 107 4.16 7.35 0.75
N ALA A 108 3.75 7.39 -0.52
CA ALA A 108 3.39 8.66 -1.16
C ALA A 108 2.27 9.35 -0.40
N LEU A 109 1.26 8.59 -0.01
CA LEU A 109 0.13 9.12 0.75
C LEU A 109 0.60 9.68 2.09
N ALA A 110 1.46 8.95 2.79
CA ALA A 110 1.98 9.41 4.08
C ALA A 110 2.80 10.68 3.93
N PHE A 111 3.63 10.77 2.90
CA PHE A 111 4.44 11.98 2.66
C PHE A 111 3.53 13.17 2.38
N MET A 112 2.49 12.98 1.61
CA MET A 112 1.53 14.04 1.30
C MET A 112 0.82 14.51 2.55
N GLN A 113 0.39 13.58 3.39
CA GLN A 113 -0.32 13.91 4.62
C GLN A 113 0.57 14.67 5.59
N GLU A 114 1.85 14.30 5.67
CA GLU A 114 2.79 15.00 6.53
C GLU A 114 3.05 16.40 6.03
N GLY A 115 3.14 16.58 4.72
CA GLY A 115 3.28 17.89 4.12
C GLY A 115 2.12 18.80 4.46
N GLU A 116 0.92 18.29 4.36
CA GLU A 116 -0.29 19.05 4.71
C GLU A 116 -0.28 19.46 6.18
N LYS A 117 0.16 18.54 7.04
CA LYS A 117 0.20 18.81 8.45
C LYS A 117 1.19 19.92 8.81
N ASN A 118 2.26 20.01 8.07
CA ASN A 118 3.31 21.01 8.36
C ASN A 118 3.03 22.36 7.72
N ASP A 119 2.06 22.41 6.85
CA ASP A 119 1.66 23.66 6.25
C ASP A 119 0.73 24.42 7.18
#